data_23b9245295c7c05dad8f9a131d34f701
#
_entry.id   23b9245295c7c05dad8f9a131d34f701
#
_cell.length_a   1.000
_cell.length_b   1.000
_cell.length_c   1.000
_cell.angle_alpha   90.00
_cell.angle_beta   90.00
_cell.angle_gamma   90.00
#
_symmetry.space_group_name_H-M   'P 1'
#
loop_
_entity.id
_entity.type
_entity.pdbx_description
1 polymer ?
#
loop_
_entity_poly.entity_id
_entity_poly.type
_entity_poly.pdbx_seq_one_letter_code
_entity_poly.pdbx_strand_id
1 'polypeptide(L)'
;MTEGDRDRWNARYAEKADRTPPLPFLEELDDLLPRRGRALDVAGGAGRNALWLARRGLEVTLADVSDVALGQAAATARAEGLRLSTVQVDLETSPLPAGPWNLVLCTYFLHRPLFATFPAVLAPGGLLVIAHATRRNLERHLRPGPDHLLEDGELPGLVRGLDTLRFQEGWAESGRHEARLVARRPSDPGPGR
;
A
#
# COMPACT_ATOMS: atom_id res chain seq x y z
N MET A 1 -10.77 -0.28 -12.67
CA MET A 1 -12.03 -0.19 -11.90
C MET A 1 -13.07 0.56 -12.70
N THR A 2 -14.33 0.15 -12.62
CA THR A 2 -15.44 0.81 -13.31
C THR A 2 -16.02 1.92 -12.42
N GLU A 3 -16.88 2.78 -12.98
CA GLU A 3 -17.66 3.75 -12.19
C GLU A 3 -18.42 3.06 -11.04
N GLY A 4 -18.89 1.83 -11.26
CA GLY A 4 -19.51 1.00 -10.24
C GLY A 4 -18.56 0.55 -9.11
N ASP A 5 -17.26 0.49 -9.33
CA ASP A 5 -16.30 0.17 -8.27
C ASP A 5 -16.10 1.35 -7.31
N ARG A 6 -15.99 2.57 -7.85
CA ARG A 6 -15.96 3.79 -7.02
C ARG A 6 -17.21 3.88 -6.14
N ASP A 7 -18.38 3.72 -6.74
CA ASP A 7 -19.65 3.84 -6.01
C ASP A 7 -19.80 2.77 -4.93
N ARG A 8 -19.35 1.55 -5.21
CA ARG A 8 -19.32 0.45 -4.23
C ARG A 8 -18.40 0.79 -3.04
N TRP A 9 -17.19 1.33 -3.30
CA TRP A 9 -16.27 1.69 -2.23
C TRP A 9 -16.78 2.92 -1.46
N ASN A 10 -17.33 3.92 -2.15
CA ASN A 10 -17.94 5.07 -1.51
C ASN A 10 -19.06 4.67 -0.55
N ALA A 11 -19.98 3.80 -0.98
CA ALA A 11 -21.04 3.27 -0.12
C ALA A 11 -20.49 2.58 1.13
N ARG A 12 -19.45 1.73 0.94
CA ARG A 12 -18.81 1.03 2.06
C ARG A 12 -18.18 1.98 3.09
N TYR A 13 -17.47 3.03 2.63
CA TYR A 13 -16.86 4.00 3.53
C TYR A 13 -17.86 4.99 4.13
N ALA A 14 -18.99 5.25 3.46
CA ALA A 14 -20.08 6.08 4.01
C ALA A 14 -20.80 5.41 5.19
N GLU A 15 -20.93 4.06 5.16
CA GLU A 15 -21.62 3.31 6.23
C GLU A 15 -20.83 3.32 7.55
N LYS A 16 -19.51 3.39 7.50
CA LYS A 16 -18.67 3.30 8.69
C LYS A 16 -17.38 4.09 8.52
N ALA A 17 -17.16 5.06 9.40
CA ALA A 17 -15.84 5.69 9.52
C ALA A 17 -14.80 4.61 9.90
N ASP A 18 -13.80 4.41 9.05
CA ASP A 18 -12.77 3.42 9.28
C ASP A 18 -11.80 3.93 10.36
N ARG A 19 -11.94 3.42 11.59
CA ARG A 19 -11.04 3.64 12.72
C ARG A 19 -10.15 2.43 12.98
N THR A 20 -9.96 1.58 11.98
CA THR A 20 -9.12 0.39 12.10
C THR A 20 -7.68 0.81 12.36
N PRO A 21 -6.95 0.17 13.30
CA PRO A 21 -5.54 0.44 13.52
C PRO A 21 -4.72 0.15 12.26
N PRO A 22 -3.49 0.69 12.15
CA PRO A 22 -2.59 0.36 11.06
C PRO A 22 -2.36 -1.15 10.98
N LEU A 23 -1.89 -1.61 9.83
CA LEU A 23 -1.57 -3.02 9.67
C LEU A 23 -0.44 -3.41 10.65
N PRO A 24 -0.61 -4.41 11.54
CA PRO A 24 0.42 -4.78 12.53
C PRO A 24 1.80 -5.06 11.91
N PHE A 25 1.81 -5.61 10.70
CA PHE A 25 3.04 -5.80 9.93
C PHE A 25 3.89 -4.53 9.78
N LEU A 26 3.29 -3.33 9.71
CA LEU A 26 4.06 -2.07 9.63
C LEU A 26 4.81 -1.76 10.92
N GLU A 27 4.26 -2.15 12.07
CA GLU A 27 4.92 -1.98 13.36
C GLU A 27 6.13 -2.90 13.50
N GLU A 28 6.05 -4.12 12.92
CA GLU A 28 7.19 -5.05 12.83
C GLU A 28 8.34 -4.53 11.96
N LEU A 29 8.09 -3.52 11.12
CA LEU A 29 9.06 -2.89 10.22
C LEU A 29 9.62 -1.58 10.75
N ASP A 30 9.38 -1.23 12.02
CA ASP A 30 9.72 0.08 12.60
C ASP A 30 11.17 0.51 12.35
N ASP A 31 12.12 -0.40 12.44
CA ASP A 31 13.54 -0.15 12.22
C ASP A 31 13.92 -0.01 10.74
N LEU A 32 13.12 -0.53 9.83
CA LEU A 32 13.36 -0.48 8.38
C LEU A 32 12.71 0.73 7.73
N LEU A 33 11.57 1.18 8.25
CA LEU A 33 10.80 2.25 7.63
C LEU A 33 11.47 3.62 7.80
N PRO A 34 11.47 4.47 6.75
CA PRO A 34 12.02 5.80 6.86
C PRO A 34 11.19 6.66 7.83
N ARG A 35 11.87 7.56 8.56
CA ARG A 35 11.26 8.56 9.46
C ARG A 35 11.07 9.92 8.81
N ARG A 36 11.57 10.09 7.58
CA ARG A 36 11.54 11.34 6.80
C ARG A 36 11.39 11.03 5.32
N GLY A 37 10.95 12.01 4.58
CA GLY A 37 10.78 11.91 3.14
C GLY A 37 9.33 11.66 2.75
N ARG A 38 9.11 11.32 1.48
CA ARG A 38 7.79 11.18 0.87
C ARG A 38 7.35 9.72 0.82
N ALA A 39 6.11 9.47 1.21
CA ALA A 39 5.50 8.15 1.12
C ALA A 39 4.23 8.19 0.25
N LEU A 40 4.00 7.11 -0.49
CA LEU A 40 2.77 6.85 -1.23
C LEU A 40 2.05 5.66 -0.61
N ASP A 41 0.80 5.82 -0.21
CA ASP A 41 -0.10 4.73 0.19
C ASP A 41 -1.07 4.46 -0.96
N VAL A 42 -0.92 3.31 -1.59
CA VAL A 42 -1.60 2.88 -2.82
C VAL A 42 -2.88 2.14 -2.48
N ALA A 43 -4.03 2.64 -2.94
CA ALA A 43 -5.36 2.13 -2.61
C ALA A 43 -5.57 2.05 -1.08
N GLY A 44 -5.16 3.12 -0.37
CA GLY A 44 -5.10 3.11 1.09
C GLY A 44 -6.43 3.39 1.79
N GLY A 45 -7.53 3.56 1.05
CA GLY A 45 -8.88 3.76 1.58
C GLY A 45 -8.98 4.99 2.48
N ALA A 46 -9.54 4.82 3.68
CA ALA A 46 -9.66 5.90 4.67
C ALA A 46 -8.34 6.21 5.40
N GLY A 47 -7.20 5.69 4.92
CA GLY A 47 -5.87 6.15 5.28
C GLY A 47 -5.34 5.64 6.63
N ARG A 48 -5.80 4.50 7.15
CA ARG A 48 -5.30 3.96 8.43
C ARG A 48 -3.77 3.86 8.48
N ASN A 49 -3.15 3.37 7.39
CA ASN A 49 -1.71 3.25 7.27
C ASN A 49 -1.06 4.60 6.93
N ALA A 50 -1.65 5.37 6.02
CA ALA A 50 -1.19 6.70 5.62
C ALA A 50 -1.09 7.65 6.82
N LEU A 51 -2.13 7.70 7.67
CA LEU A 51 -2.16 8.51 8.89
C LEU A 51 -1.09 8.07 9.89
N TRP A 52 -0.90 6.75 10.06
CA TRP A 52 0.16 6.22 10.91
C TRP A 52 1.55 6.61 10.41
N LEU A 53 1.81 6.51 9.09
CA LEU A 53 3.06 6.97 8.49
C LEU A 53 3.28 8.48 8.65
N ALA A 54 2.22 9.29 8.51
CA ALA A 54 2.29 10.74 8.69
C ALA A 54 2.61 11.13 10.15
N ARG A 55 2.03 10.42 11.14
CA ARG A 55 2.37 10.59 12.57
C ARG A 55 3.83 10.29 12.86
N ARG A 56 4.47 9.44 12.05
CA ARG A 56 5.90 9.09 12.12
C ARG A 56 6.82 10.10 11.44
N GLY A 57 6.27 11.16 10.84
CA GLY A 57 7.03 12.28 10.27
C GLY A 57 7.21 12.25 8.76
N LEU A 58 6.60 11.30 8.06
CA LEU A 58 6.60 11.25 6.60
C LEU A 58 5.62 12.26 5.99
N GLU A 59 5.92 12.71 4.77
CA GLU A 59 4.98 13.42 3.91
C GLU A 59 4.24 12.40 3.06
N VAL A 60 2.97 12.15 3.40
CA VAL A 60 2.23 11.05 2.80
C VAL A 60 1.28 11.54 1.72
N THR A 61 1.31 10.89 0.56
CA THR A 61 0.26 10.96 -0.45
C THR A 61 -0.56 9.68 -0.36
N LEU A 62 -1.86 9.83 -0.14
CA LEU A 62 -2.83 8.75 -0.13
C LEU A 62 -3.57 8.73 -1.47
N ALA A 63 -3.45 7.65 -2.21
CA ALA A 63 -4.11 7.44 -3.49
C ALA A 63 -5.22 6.39 -3.36
N ASP A 64 -6.44 6.73 -3.75
CA ASP A 64 -7.58 5.80 -3.75
C ASP A 64 -8.63 6.25 -4.79
N VAL A 65 -9.53 5.35 -5.15
CA VAL A 65 -10.66 5.67 -6.04
C VAL A 65 -11.81 6.34 -5.31
N SER A 66 -11.96 6.06 -4.01
CA SER A 66 -13.06 6.54 -3.17
C SER A 66 -12.79 7.96 -2.64
N ASP A 67 -13.50 8.93 -3.16
CA ASP A 67 -13.47 10.31 -2.65
C ASP A 67 -14.03 10.42 -1.23
N VAL A 68 -14.96 9.57 -0.84
CA VAL A 68 -15.49 9.47 0.53
C VAL A 68 -14.39 9.05 1.51
N ALA A 69 -13.64 7.98 1.17
CA ALA A 69 -12.53 7.51 1.99
C ALA A 69 -11.42 8.57 2.12
N LEU A 70 -11.04 9.17 1.00
CA LEU A 70 -10.05 10.24 0.96
C LEU A 70 -10.47 11.45 1.79
N GLY A 71 -11.75 11.82 1.76
CA GLY A 71 -12.31 12.89 2.58
C GLY A 71 -12.20 12.61 4.08
N GLN A 72 -12.44 11.37 4.50
CA GLN A 72 -12.27 10.95 5.91
C GLN A 72 -10.80 11.04 6.35
N ALA A 73 -9.88 10.55 5.53
CA ALA A 73 -8.44 10.63 5.80
C ALA A 73 -7.95 12.09 5.89
N ALA A 74 -8.36 12.93 4.94
CA ALA A 74 -8.01 14.36 4.92
C ALA A 74 -8.55 15.12 6.14
N ALA A 75 -9.78 14.82 6.57
CA ALA A 75 -10.38 15.41 7.76
C ALA A 75 -9.58 15.05 9.02
N THR A 76 -9.22 13.78 9.18
CA THR A 76 -8.41 13.31 10.31
C THR A 76 -7.01 13.94 10.29
N ALA A 77 -6.35 13.95 9.12
CA ALA A 77 -5.03 14.56 8.99
C ALA A 77 -5.03 16.06 9.35
N ARG A 78 -6.06 16.79 8.90
CA ARG A 78 -6.23 18.21 9.26
C ARG A 78 -6.42 18.41 10.74
N ALA A 79 -7.27 17.60 11.38
CA ALA A 79 -7.53 17.68 12.82
C ALA A 79 -6.28 17.41 13.66
N GLU A 80 -5.37 16.58 13.17
CA GLU A 80 -4.13 16.19 13.84
C GLU A 80 -2.90 16.99 13.36
N GLY A 81 -3.04 17.92 12.41
CA GLY A 81 -1.93 18.68 11.86
C GLY A 81 -0.89 17.85 11.10
N LEU A 82 -1.31 16.75 10.48
CA LEU A 82 -0.43 15.82 9.77
C LEU A 82 -0.17 16.26 8.31
N ARG A 83 1.01 15.92 7.79
CA ARG A 83 1.39 16.13 6.39
C ARG A 83 0.87 15.00 5.52
N LEU A 84 -0.41 15.06 5.17
CA LEU A 84 -1.07 14.10 4.31
C LEU A 84 -1.82 14.84 3.19
N SER A 85 -1.57 14.44 1.95
CA SER A 85 -2.32 14.84 0.76
C SER A 85 -3.07 13.65 0.18
N THR A 86 -4.16 13.91 -0.50
CA THR A 86 -5.01 12.88 -1.13
C THR A 86 -5.05 13.04 -2.63
N VAL A 87 -5.06 11.92 -3.37
CA VAL A 87 -5.20 11.88 -4.82
C VAL A 87 -6.30 10.88 -5.16
N GLN A 88 -7.39 11.37 -5.72
CA GLN A 88 -8.43 10.48 -6.26
C GLN A 88 -7.97 9.94 -7.61
N VAL A 89 -7.80 8.64 -7.72
CA VAL A 89 -7.29 7.98 -8.93
C VAL A 89 -7.79 6.54 -9.02
N ASP A 90 -8.16 6.13 -10.22
CA ASP A 90 -8.41 4.72 -10.54
C ASP A 90 -7.09 4.05 -10.93
N LEU A 91 -6.53 3.29 -10.00
CA LEU A 91 -5.22 2.63 -10.14
C LEU A 91 -5.24 1.38 -11.04
N GLU A 92 -6.37 0.97 -11.55
CA GLU A 92 -6.45 -0.09 -12.57
C GLU A 92 -6.33 0.47 -13.99
N THR A 93 -6.64 1.76 -14.19
CA THR A 93 -6.63 2.40 -15.49
C THR A 93 -5.66 3.58 -15.61
N SER A 94 -5.17 4.07 -14.48
CA SER A 94 -4.29 5.24 -14.42
C SER A 94 -2.91 4.88 -13.85
N PRO A 95 -1.86 5.62 -14.21
CA PRO A 95 -0.54 5.42 -13.62
C PRO A 95 -0.52 5.82 -12.14
N LEU A 96 0.49 5.31 -11.43
CA LEU A 96 0.78 5.74 -10.06
C LEU A 96 1.10 7.24 -10.01
N PRO A 97 0.76 7.92 -8.91
CA PRO A 97 1.25 9.27 -8.64
C PRO A 97 2.78 9.35 -8.76
N ALA A 98 3.26 10.40 -9.45
CA ALA A 98 4.67 10.55 -9.79
C ALA A 98 5.55 10.69 -8.55
N GLY A 99 6.65 9.89 -8.51
CA GLY A 99 7.67 9.95 -7.47
C GLY A 99 8.66 11.13 -7.65
N PRO A 100 9.88 10.99 -7.10
CA PRO A 100 10.37 9.80 -6.42
C PRO A 100 9.82 9.64 -4.99
N TRP A 101 9.54 8.39 -4.61
CA TRP A 101 9.02 8.03 -3.28
C TRP A 101 10.08 7.32 -2.44
N ASN A 102 10.26 7.74 -1.19
CA ASN A 102 11.14 7.04 -0.24
C ASN A 102 10.48 5.76 0.29
N LEU A 103 9.15 5.73 0.31
CA LEU A 103 8.34 4.58 0.67
C LEU A 103 7.12 4.49 -0.23
N VAL A 104 6.85 3.32 -0.78
CA VAL A 104 5.57 2.96 -1.38
C VAL A 104 4.97 1.83 -0.57
N LEU A 105 3.74 2.02 -0.13
CA LEU A 105 2.94 1.03 0.59
C LEU A 105 1.76 0.61 -0.28
N CYS A 106 1.52 -0.69 -0.40
CA CYS A 106 0.35 -1.25 -1.08
C CYS A 106 -0.20 -2.42 -0.27
N THR A 107 -1.39 -2.25 0.33
CA THR A 107 -1.97 -3.29 1.17
C THR A 107 -3.38 -3.66 0.72
N TYR A 108 -3.60 -4.97 0.50
CA TYR A 108 -4.90 -5.54 0.10
C TYR A 108 -5.49 -4.96 -1.19
N PHE A 109 -4.65 -4.45 -2.06
CA PHE A 109 -4.97 -4.09 -3.44
C PHE A 109 -4.13 -4.93 -4.38
N LEU A 110 -4.74 -5.58 -5.38
CA LEU A 110 -4.06 -6.42 -6.34
C LEU A 110 -4.43 -6.01 -7.76
N HIS A 111 -3.51 -5.35 -8.42
CA HIS A 111 -3.54 -5.11 -9.86
C HIS A 111 -2.16 -5.42 -10.43
N ARG A 112 -1.97 -6.64 -10.94
CA ARG A 112 -0.66 -7.18 -11.37
C ARG A 112 0.11 -6.27 -12.33
N PRO A 113 -0.53 -5.64 -13.36
CA PRO A 113 0.17 -4.69 -14.23
C PRO A 113 0.78 -3.51 -13.48
N LEU A 114 0.11 -2.99 -12.45
CA LEU A 114 0.60 -1.86 -11.65
C LEU A 114 1.87 -2.22 -10.87
N PHE A 115 1.98 -3.47 -10.38
CA PHE A 115 3.10 -3.90 -9.55
C PHE A 115 4.44 -3.80 -10.29
N ALA A 116 4.45 -4.04 -11.59
CA ALA A 116 5.65 -3.87 -12.43
C ALA A 116 6.13 -2.40 -12.51
N THR A 117 5.30 -1.44 -12.15
CA THR A 117 5.62 0.00 -12.22
C THR A 117 6.20 0.56 -10.91
N PHE A 118 6.08 -0.14 -9.79
CA PHE A 118 6.62 0.33 -8.50
C PHE A 118 8.10 0.71 -8.52
N PRO A 119 9.00 -0.07 -9.16
CA PRO A 119 10.41 0.29 -9.18
C PRO A 119 10.69 1.66 -9.81
N ALA A 120 9.91 2.07 -10.81
CA ALA A 120 10.12 3.33 -11.52
C ALA A 120 9.76 4.57 -10.68
N VAL A 121 8.82 4.44 -9.73
CA VAL A 121 8.35 5.57 -8.91
C VAL A 121 9.09 5.67 -7.56
N LEU A 122 9.87 4.67 -7.17
CA LEU A 122 10.70 4.72 -5.97
C LEU A 122 11.93 5.61 -6.17
N ALA A 123 12.36 6.29 -5.12
CA ALA A 123 13.69 6.90 -5.07
C ALA A 123 14.79 5.83 -5.03
N PRO A 124 16.03 6.10 -5.47
CA PRO A 124 17.15 5.24 -5.19
C PRO A 124 17.25 4.95 -3.67
N GLY A 125 17.35 3.67 -3.29
CA GLY A 125 17.28 3.22 -1.89
C GLY A 125 15.87 3.23 -1.25
N GLY A 126 14.85 3.67 -1.99
CA GLY A 126 13.47 3.70 -1.53
C GLY A 126 12.89 2.30 -1.30
N LEU A 127 11.95 2.20 -0.39
CA LEU A 127 11.32 0.95 0.03
C LEU A 127 9.94 0.75 -0.60
N LEU A 128 9.65 -0.48 -0.98
CA LEU A 128 8.32 -0.99 -1.29
C LEU A 128 7.88 -1.94 -0.19
N VAL A 129 6.69 -1.73 0.34
CA VAL A 129 6.06 -2.62 1.32
C VAL A 129 4.71 -3.08 0.76
N ILE A 130 4.53 -4.37 0.65
CA ILE A 130 3.29 -4.98 0.16
C ILE A 130 2.80 -6.02 1.17
N ALA A 131 1.50 -6.06 1.41
CA ALA A 131 0.82 -7.15 2.08
C ALA A 131 -0.49 -7.47 1.35
N HIS A 132 -0.66 -8.73 0.96
CA HIS A 132 -1.87 -9.15 0.27
C HIS A 132 -2.21 -10.62 0.57
N ALA A 133 -3.51 -10.94 0.52
CA ALA A 133 -3.96 -12.31 0.75
C ALA A 133 -3.62 -13.23 -0.43
N THR A 134 -3.28 -14.48 -0.14
CA THR A 134 -3.02 -15.52 -1.15
C THR A 134 -4.24 -16.43 -1.35
N ARG A 135 -4.21 -17.27 -2.37
CA ARG A 135 -5.29 -18.25 -2.65
C ARG A 135 -5.58 -19.20 -1.51
N ARG A 136 -4.60 -19.51 -0.68
CA ARG A 136 -4.79 -20.32 0.51
C ARG A 136 -5.74 -19.69 1.54
N ASN A 137 -5.98 -18.38 1.44
CA ASN A 137 -7.01 -17.71 2.23
C ASN A 137 -8.40 -18.35 2.05
N LEU A 138 -8.68 -18.94 0.87
CA LEU A 138 -9.94 -19.62 0.57
C LEU A 138 -10.14 -20.92 1.37
N GLU A 139 -9.10 -21.46 1.99
CA GLU A 139 -9.22 -22.60 2.92
C GLU A 139 -10.08 -22.25 4.16
N ARG A 140 -10.16 -20.97 4.52
CA ARG A 140 -10.87 -20.48 5.72
C ARG A 140 -11.88 -19.38 5.46
N HIS A 141 -11.78 -18.67 4.32
CA HIS A 141 -12.59 -17.50 4.01
C HIS A 141 -13.16 -17.58 2.61
N LEU A 142 -14.45 -17.32 2.44
CA LEU A 142 -15.11 -17.32 1.12
C LEU A 142 -14.79 -16.08 0.28
N ARG A 143 -14.19 -15.05 0.88
CA ARG A 143 -13.87 -13.78 0.21
C ARG A 143 -12.48 -13.26 0.61
N PRO A 144 -11.80 -12.50 -0.28
CA PRO A 144 -12.20 -12.17 -1.65
C PRO A 144 -12.19 -13.39 -2.57
N GLY A 145 -12.80 -13.28 -3.76
CA GLY A 145 -12.76 -14.34 -4.77
C GLY A 145 -11.34 -14.58 -5.31
N PRO A 146 -11.11 -15.72 -6.01
CA PRO A 146 -9.77 -16.15 -6.42
C PRO A 146 -9.02 -15.15 -7.30
N ASP A 147 -9.73 -14.38 -8.14
CA ASP A 147 -9.12 -13.40 -9.05
C ASP A 147 -8.47 -12.20 -8.30
N HIS A 148 -8.86 -12.00 -7.03
CA HIS A 148 -8.34 -10.96 -6.16
C HIS A 148 -7.33 -11.50 -5.13
N LEU A 149 -6.70 -12.64 -5.42
CA LEU A 149 -5.75 -13.30 -4.53
C LEU A 149 -4.44 -13.57 -5.28
N LEU A 150 -3.33 -13.54 -4.57
CA LEU A 150 -2.02 -13.96 -5.08
C LEU A 150 -1.95 -15.48 -5.17
N GLU A 151 -1.26 -16.00 -6.17
CA GLU A 151 -0.80 -17.38 -6.15
C GLU A 151 0.33 -17.55 -5.11
N ASP A 152 0.55 -18.78 -4.64
CA ASP A 152 1.61 -19.06 -3.67
C ASP A 152 2.98 -18.69 -4.26
N GLY A 153 3.75 -17.89 -3.53
CA GLY A 153 5.07 -17.41 -3.95
C GLY A 153 5.10 -16.39 -5.09
N GLU A 154 3.96 -15.89 -5.56
CA GLU A 154 3.88 -15.00 -6.72
C GLU A 154 4.50 -13.63 -6.48
N LEU A 155 4.32 -13.08 -5.27
CA LEU A 155 4.55 -11.67 -4.98
C LEU A 155 5.97 -11.15 -5.33
N PRO A 156 7.07 -11.85 -5.03
CA PRO A 156 8.41 -11.37 -5.39
C PRO A 156 8.61 -11.24 -6.91
N GLY A 157 7.98 -12.11 -7.69
CA GLY A 157 8.05 -12.10 -9.15
C GLY A 157 7.34 -10.92 -9.81
N LEU A 158 6.40 -10.28 -9.12
CA LEU A 158 5.63 -9.14 -9.63
C LEU A 158 6.41 -7.81 -9.54
N VAL A 159 7.43 -7.72 -8.71
CA VAL A 159 8.18 -6.47 -8.43
C VAL A 159 9.66 -6.60 -8.82
N ARG A 160 9.91 -7.04 -10.03
CA ARG A 160 11.27 -7.26 -10.55
C ARG A 160 12.09 -5.97 -10.54
N GLY A 161 13.41 -6.10 -10.33
CA GLY A 161 14.34 -4.96 -10.30
C GLY A 161 14.46 -4.30 -8.92
N LEU A 162 13.85 -4.87 -7.90
CA LEU A 162 14.04 -4.49 -6.50
C LEU A 162 14.77 -5.60 -5.74
N ASP A 163 15.60 -5.22 -4.77
CA ASP A 163 16.23 -6.14 -3.84
C ASP A 163 15.23 -6.55 -2.76
N THR A 164 14.87 -7.83 -2.69
CA THR A 164 14.00 -8.35 -1.64
C THR A 164 14.75 -8.36 -0.31
N LEU A 165 14.29 -7.56 0.65
CA LEU A 165 14.84 -7.52 2.01
C LEU A 165 14.14 -8.52 2.94
N ARG A 166 12.83 -8.68 2.78
CA ARG A 166 12.01 -9.59 3.57
C ARG A 166 10.86 -10.11 2.72
N PHE A 167 10.66 -11.41 2.75
CA PHE A 167 9.47 -12.04 2.19
C PHE A 167 8.96 -13.10 3.17
N GLN A 168 7.68 -13.06 3.44
CA GLN A 168 7.00 -14.01 4.32
C GLN A 168 5.66 -14.35 3.70
N GLU A 169 5.29 -15.61 3.77
CA GLU A 169 3.99 -16.10 3.34
C GLU A 169 3.46 -17.10 4.34
N GLY A 170 2.23 -16.91 4.81
CA GLY A 170 1.63 -17.78 5.81
C GLY A 170 0.37 -17.20 6.45
N TRP A 171 -0.16 -17.94 7.41
CA TRP A 171 -1.29 -17.50 8.23
C TRP A 171 -0.84 -16.43 9.22
N ALA A 172 -1.44 -15.24 9.08
CA ALA A 172 -1.22 -14.13 9.98
C ALA A 172 -2.15 -14.20 11.20
N GLU A 173 -1.85 -13.43 12.25
CA GLU A 173 -2.71 -13.30 13.43
C GLU A 173 -4.10 -12.76 13.09
N SER A 174 -4.23 -12.00 12.00
CA SER A 174 -5.51 -11.57 11.43
C SER A 174 -6.42 -12.72 10.99
N GLY A 175 -5.90 -13.97 10.98
CA GLY A 175 -6.58 -15.16 10.46
C GLY A 175 -6.54 -15.27 8.93
N ARG A 176 -5.88 -14.36 8.21
CA ARG A 176 -5.68 -14.43 6.75
C ARG A 176 -4.39 -15.13 6.40
N HIS A 177 -4.39 -15.84 5.29
CA HIS A 177 -3.15 -16.30 4.67
C HIS A 177 -2.64 -15.18 3.76
N GLU A 178 -1.46 -14.65 4.06
CA GLU A 178 -0.94 -13.44 3.44
C GLU A 178 0.49 -13.64 2.93
N ALA A 179 0.80 -13.03 1.79
CA ALA A 179 2.15 -12.76 1.35
C ALA A 179 2.53 -11.32 1.74
N ARG A 180 3.67 -11.15 2.38
CA ARG A 180 4.22 -9.88 2.87
C ARG A 180 5.61 -9.69 2.32
N LEU A 181 5.85 -8.56 1.66
CA LEU A 181 7.11 -8.25 1.00
C LEU A 181 7.61 -6.88 1.45
N VAL A 182 8.90 -6.81 1.76
CA VAL A 182 9.67 -5.57 1.82
C VAL A 182 10.78 -5.68 0.80
N ALA A 183 10.81 -4.74 -0.14
CA ALA A 183 11.85 -4.69 -1.17
C ALA A 183 12.43 -3.28 -1.27
N ARG A 184 13.66 -3.17 -1.76
CA ARG A 184 14.37 -1.90 -1.89
C ARG A 184 14.78 -1.66 -3.34
N ARG A 185 14.57 -0.45 -3.83
CA ARG A 185 15.20 -0.04 -5.07
C ARG A 185 16.71 0.07 -4.85
N PRO A 186 17.56 -0.56 -5.68
CA PRO A 186 19.01 -0.36 -5.60
C PRO A 186 19.37 1.13 -5.58
N SER A 187 20.38 1.49 -4.80
CA SER A 187 20.95 2.84 -4.87
C SER A 187 21.69 2.98 -6.19
N ASP A 188 21.63 4.16 -6.81
CA ASP A 188 22.47 4.42 -7.98
C ASP A 188 23.95 4.18 -7.58
N PRO A 189 24.72 3.48 -8.42
CA PRO A 189 26.17 3.37 -8.18
C PRO A 189 26.70 4.80 -8.09
N GLY A 190 27.24 5.18 -6.93
CA GLY A 190 27.88 6.48 -6.76
C GLY A 190 28.93 6.69 -7.86
N PRO A 191 29.25 7.95 -8.21
CA PRO A 191 30.31 8.22 -9.18
C PRO A 191 31.56 7.47 -8.70
N GLY A 192 32.02 6.55 -9.55
CA GLY A 192 33.17 5.70 -9.25
C GLY A 192 34.34 6.57 -8.77
N ARG A 193 34.91 6.17 -7.63
CA ARG A 193 36.17 6.76 -7.12
C ARG A 193 37.32 6.35 -7.98
#